data_8ef7d198992e7e9e38a7c2a8d3f0a06f
#
_entry.id   8ef7d198992e7e9e38a7c2a8d3f0a06f
#
_cell.length_a   1.000
_cell.length_b   1.000
_cell.length_c   1.000
_cell.angle_alpha   90.00
_cell.angle_beta   90.00
_cell.angle_gamma   90.00
#
_symmetry.space_group_name_H-M   'P 1'
#
loop_
_entity.id
_entity.type
_entity.pdbx_description
1 polymer ?
#
loop_
_entity_poly.entity_id
_entity_poly.type
_entity_poly.pdbx_seq_one_letter_code
_entity_poly.pdbx_strand_id
1 'polypeptide(L)'
;MKNENIKDIIAENRRRTALLADNYDPISGQGCLGERITVRRRGGKDVLVPATMTAEPSYRKQMSAHDFNQLRQRHDFEYWCATCVTVKDKSGYADVRLRLNRPQRIIAGVLERQRTASQPIRVILLKARQLGGSTVVQAYMAWLQLLHRDNWHSLICA
;
A
#
# COMPACT_ATOMS: atom_id res chain seq x y z
N MET A 1 -17.01 14.09 20.55
CA MET A 1 -16.43 12.75 20.22
C MET A 1 -17.44 11.71 20.67
N LYS A 2 -18.03 10.95 19.73
CA LYS A 2 -18.90 9.82 20.09
C LYS A 2 -18.04 8.76 20.78
N ASN A 3 -18.43 8.33 21.97
CA ASN A 3 -17.86 7.17 22.64
C ASN A 3 -18.17 5.92 21.79
N GLU A 4 -17.32 5.65 20.80
CA GLU A 4 -17.38 4.36 20.11
C GLU A 4 -17.01 3.27 21.11
N ASN A 5 -17.93 2.33 21.31
CA ASN A 5 -17.70 1.20 22.20
C ASN A 5 -16.52 0.37 21.64
N ILE A 6 -15.59 -0.05 22.48
CA ILE A 6 -14.47 -0.92 22.11
C ILE A 6 -14.93 -2.15 21.31
N LYS A 7 -16.12 -2.69 21.64
CA LYS A 7 -16.71 -3.83 20.91
C LYS A 7 -17.00 -3.49 19.45
N ASP A 8 -17.48 -2.28 19.18
CA ASP A 8 -17.81 -1.83 17.82
C ASP A 8 -16.52 -1.62 17.00
N ILE A 9 -15.47 -1.10 17.62
CA ILE A 9 -14.15 -0.97 17.02
C ILE A 9 -13.56 -2.33 16.66
N ILE A 10 -13.66 -3.31 17.57
CA ILE A 10 -13.18 -4.69 17.32
C ILE A 10 -13.98 -5.35 16.20
N ALA A 11 -15.30 -5.22 16.20
CA ALA A 11 -16.16 -5.78 15.16
C ALA A 11 -15.85 -5.20 13.79
N GLU A 12 -15.68 -3.88 13.70
CA GLU A 12 -15.33 -3.20 12.45
C GLU A 12 -13.92 -3.60 11.96
N ASN A 13 -12.95 -3.73 12.86
CA ASN A 13 -11.61 -4.19 12.49
C ASN A 13 -11.63 -5.63 11.98
N ARG A 14 -12.42 -6.52 12.58
CA ARG A 14 -12.61 -7.89 12.08
C ARG A 14 -13.25 -7.91 10.70
N ARG A 15 -14.28 -7.10 10.48
CA ARG A 15 -14.94 -6.95 9.18
C ARG A 15 -13.96 -6.49 8.11
N ARG A 16 -13.17 -5.44 8.39
CA ARG A 16 -12.15 -4.90 7.47
C ARG A 16 -11.06 -5.92 7.15
N THR A 17 -10.65 -6.71 8.14
CA THR A 17 -9.64 -7.76 7.95
C THR A 17 -10.17 -8.91 7.10
N ALA A 18 -11.46 -9.26 7.25
CA ALA A 18 -12.11 -10.27 6.43
C ALA A 18 -12.23 -9.90 4.95
N LEU A 19 -12.22 -8.59 4.61
CA LEU A 19 -12.23 -8.12 3.23
C LEU A 19 -10.86 -8.24 2.52
N LEU A 20 -9.78 -8.55 3.27
CA LEU A 20 -8.49 -8.78 2.64
C LEU A 20 -8.46 -10.15 1.97
N ALA A 21 -8.19 -10.15 0.68
CA ALA A 21 -7.94 -11.38 -0.05
C ALA A 21 -6.76 -12.15 0.57
N ASP A 22 -6.89 -13.46 0.74
CA ASP A 22 -5.83 -14.30 1.28
C ASP A 22 -4.64 -14.35 0.31
N ASN A 23 -4.94 -14.41 -0.98
CA ASN A 23 -3.96 -14.35 -2.04
C ASN A 23 -4.02 -12.99 -2.74
N TYR A 24 -2.88 -12.35 -2.89
CA TYR A 24 -2.78 -11.15 -3.70
C TYR A 24 -1.50 -11.19 -4.55
N ASP A 25 -1.58 -10.54 -5.69
CA ASP A 25 -0.41 -10.33 -6.55
C ASP A 25 -0.27 -8.84 -6.88
N PRO A 26 0.75 -8.17 -6.34
CA PRO A 26 0.96 -6.74 -6.55
C PRO A 26 1.30 -6.40 -8.01
N ILE A 27 1.77 -7.36 -8.80
CA ILE A 27 2.13 -7.11 -10.21
C ILE A 27 0.88 -7.06 -11.08
N SER A 28 -0.01 -8.05 -10.99
CA SER A 28 -1.30 -8.02 -11.69
C SER A 28 -2.32 -7.11 -11.02
N GLY A 29 -2.15 -6.80 -9.74
CA GLY A 29 -3.08 -6.04 -8.91
C GLY A 29 -4.23 -6.86 -8.35
N GLN A 30 -4.26 -8.17 -8.60
CA GLN A 30 -5.32 -9.04 -8.09
C GLN A 30 -5.25 -9.13 -6.56
N GLY A 31 -6.39 -8.98 -5.92
CA GLY A 31 -6.52 -9.07 -4.47
C GLY A 31 -5.81 -7.96 -3.69
N CYS A 32 -5.25 -6.95 -4.36
CA CYS A 32 -4.62 -5.79 -3.72
C CYS A 32 -5.63 -4.83 -3.06
N LEU A 33 -5.12 -3.95 -2.21
CA LEU A 33 -5.91 -2.99 -1.45
C LEU A 33 -6.59 -1.93 -2.34
N GLY A 34 -7.73 -1.42 -1.84
CA GLY A 34 -8.47 -0.32 -2.45
C GLY A 34 -9.34 -0.72 -3.64
N GLU A 35 -10.07 0.26 -4.15
CA GLU A 35 -10.88 0.11 -5.36
C GLU A 35 -9.96 0.03 -6.58
N ARG A 36 -10.22 -0.97 -7.45
CA ARG A 36 -9.36 -1.24 -8.60
C ARG A 36 -10.15 -1.32 -9.89
N ILE A 37 -9.51 -0.85 -10.97
CA ILE A 37 -10.05 -0.82 -12.32
C ILE A 37 -9.14 -1.67 -13.22
N THR A 38 -9.75 -2.49 -14.08
CA THR A 38 -9.02 -3.25 -15.08
C THR A 38 -8.56 -2.34 -16.20
N VAL A 39 -7.27 -2.36 -16.47
CA VAL A 39 -6.65 -1.62 -17.56
C VAL A 39 -5.97 -2.58 -18.52
N ARG A 40 -6.34 -2.50 -19.81
CA ARG A 40 -5.70 -3.26 -20.87
C ARG A 40 -4.46 -2.55 -21.35
N ARG A 41 -3.33 -3.23 -21.29
CA ARG A 41 -2.05 -2.69 -21.80
C ARG A 41 -1.82 -3.08 -23.26
N ARG A 42 -1.23 -2.16 -24.02
CA ARG A 42 -0.85 -2.42 -25.42
C ARG A 42 0.11 -3.61 -25.49
N GLY A 43 -0.30 -4.71 -26.15
CA GLY A 43 0.51 -5.94 -26.29
C GLY A 43 0.71 -6.74 -24.98
N GLY A 44 -0.04 -6.43 -23.90
CA GLY A 44 0.13 -7.04 -22.59
C GLY A 44 -1.15 -7.64 -22.01
N LYS A 45 -0.98 -8.28 -20.86
CA LYS A 45 -2.10 -8.77 -20.04
C LYS A 45 -2.85 -7.63 -19.39
N ASP A 46 -4.14 -7.82 -19.13
CA ASP A 46 -4.94 -6.91 -18.32
C ASP A 46 -4.37 -6.84 -16.90
N VAL A 47 -4.31 -5.64 -16.34
CA VAL A 47 -3.85 -5.39 -14.98
C VAL A 47 -4.88 -4.59 -14.19
N LEU A 48 -4.98 -4.87 -12.89
CA LEU A 48 -5.83 -4.15 -11.97
C LEU A 48 -5.01 -3.03 -11.32
N VAL A 49 -5.41 -1.79 -11.53
CA VAL A 49 -4.75 -0.60 -10.96
C VAL A 49 -5.69 0.16 -10.04
N PRO A 50 -5.18 0.93 -9.07
CA PRO A 50 -6.02 1.77 -8.23
C PRO A 50 -6.89 2.72 -9.06
N ALA A 51 -8.16 2.88 -8.67
CA ALA A 51 -9.07 3.82 -9.32
C ALA A 51 -8.52 5.26 -9.30
N THR A 52 -7.79 5.64 -8.26
CA THR A 52 -7.12 6.94 -8.14
C THR A 52 -6.09 7.20 -9.23
N MET A 53 -5.43 6.16 -9.74
CA MET A 53 -4.47 6.27 -10.83
C MET A 53 -5.16 6.68 -12.15
N THR A 54 -6.31 6.08 -12.43
CA THR A 54 -7.04 6.36 -13.68
C THR A 54 -7.78 7.71 -13.65
N ALA A 55 -8.01 8.25 -12.46
CA ALA A 55 -8.55 9.59 -12.25
C ALA A 55 -7.49 10.70 -12.34
N GLU A 56 -6.21 10.37 -12.36
CA GLU A 56 -5.11 11.33 -12.47
C GLU A 56 -5.13 12.01 -13.85
N PRO A 57 -5.03 13.37 -13.91
CA PRO A 57 -5.04 14.09 -15.21
C PRO A 57 -3.93 13.68 -16.17
N SER A 58 -2.81 13.17 -15.67
CA SER A 58 -1.70 12.66 -16.47
C SER A 58 -1.95 11.28 -17.07
N TYR A 59 -2.96 10.53 -16.58
CA TYR A 59 -3.29 9.21 -17.10
C TYR A 59 -3.77 9.28 -18.55
N ARG A 60 -3.22 8.42 -19.39
CA ARG A 60 -3.65 8.23 -20.78
C ARG A 60 -3.75 6.72 -21.09
N LYS A 61 -4.74 6.32 -21.86
CA LYS A 61 -4.91 4.90 -22.28
C LYS A 61 -3.71 4.34 -23.02
N GLN A 62 -2.98 5.20 -23.73
CA GLN A 62 -1.79 4.84 -24.54
C GLN A 62 -0.55 5.50 -23.96
N MET A 63 -0.15 5.10 -22.78
CA MET A 63 1.10 5.52 -22.14
C MET A 63 2.24 4.59 -22.50
N SER A 64 3.48 5.10 -22.47
CA SER A 64 4.67 4.25 -22.50
C SER A 64 4.66 3.30 -21.28
N ALA A 65 5.39 2.18 -21.39
CA ALA A 65 5.52 1.26 -20.25
C ALA A 65 6.19 1.94 -19.05
N HIS A 66 7.12 2.84 -19.31
CA HIS A 66 7.83 3.59 -18.28
C HIS A 66 6.88 4.51 -17.52
N ASP A 67 6.18 5.41 -18.23
CA ASP A 67 5.25 6.38 -17.62
C ASP A 67 4.12 5.70 -16.86
N PHE A 68 3.59 4.60 -17.40
CA PHE A 68 2.58 3.81 -16.73
C PHE A 68 3.08 3.23 -15.40
N ASN A 69 4.31 2.69 -15.40
CA ASN A 69 4.89 2.11 -14.19
C ASN A 69 5.18 3.19 -13.14
N GLN A 70 5.70 4.34 -13.55
CA GLN A 70 5.91 5.48 -12.65
C GLN A 70 4.60 5.97 -12.03
N LEU A 71 3.57 6.16 -12.85
CA LEU A 71 2.27 6.59 -12.37
C LEU A 71 1.67 5.55 -11.42
N ARG A 72 1.80 4.26 -11.75
CA ARG A 72 1.33 3.19 -10.89
C ARG A 72 2.09 3.15 -9.56
N GLN A 73 3.40 3.31 -9.56
CA GLN A 73 4.19 3.38 -8.32
C GLN A 73 3.72 4.50 -7.39
N ARG A 74 3.28 5.62 -7.95
CA ARG A 74 2.75 6.74 -7.18
C ARG A 74 1.38 6.46 -6.55
N HIS A 75 0.53 5.67 -7.18
CA HIS A 75 -0.83 5.40 -6.73
C HIS A 75 -1.01 4.04 -6.04
N ASP A 76 -0.06 3.11 -6.18
CA ASP A 76 -0.17 1.72 -5.74
C ASP A 76 1.00 1.35 -4.81
N PHE A 77 0.79 1.53 -3.51
CA PHE A 77 1.82 1.26 -2.51
C PHE A 77 2.28 -0.21 -2.52
N GLU A 78 1.35 -1.18 -2.70
CA GLU A 78 1.70 -2.60 -2.76
C GLU A 78 2.56 -2.92 -4.00
N TYR A 79 2.25 -2.29 -5.15
CA TYR A 79 3.05 -2.39 -6.36
C TYR A 79 4.44 -1.76 -6.18
N TRP A 80 4.49 -0.57 -5.58
CA TRP A 80 5.77 0.10 -5.30
C TRP A 80 6.65 -0.74 -4.36
N CYS A 81 6.11 -1.31 -3.30
CA CYS A 81 6.84 -2.23 -2.41
C CYS A 81 7.44 -3.41 -3.20
N ALA A 82 6.64 -4.04 -4.06
CA ALA A 82 7.07 -5.22 -4.82
C ALA A 82 8.06 -4.91 -5.95
N THR A 83 8.16 -3.67 -6.40
CA THR A 83 9.04 -3.28 -7.51
C THR A 83 10.25 -2.45 -7.10
N CYS A 84 10.13 -1.67 -6.04
CA CYS A 84 11.16 -0.70 -5.64
C CYS A 84 11.81 -0.99 -4.29
N VAL A 85 11.13 -1.68 -3.37
CA VAL A 85 11.67 -1.91 -2.02
C VAL A 85 12.36 -3.27 -1.94
N THR A 86 13.61 -3.26 -1.49
CA THR A 86 14.38 -4.47 -1.22
C THR A 86 14.57 -4.64 0.28
N VAL A 87 14.39 -5.83 0.78
CA VAL A 87 14.58 -6.21 2.17
C VAL A 87 15.39 -7.49 2.25
N LYS A 88 16.02 -7.73 3.39
CA LYS A 88 16.63 -9.03 3.65
C LYS A 88 15.55 -10.08 3.89
N ASP A 89 15.74 -11.26 3.37
CA ASP A 89 14.88 -12.41 3.67
C ASP A 89 14.97 -12.81 5.16
N LYS A 90 14.18 -13.78 5.58
CA LYS A 90 14.20 -14.25 6.97
C LYS A 90 15.52 -14.90 7.38
N SER A 91 16.28 -15.41 6.43
CA SER A 91 17.62 -15.97 6.67
C SER A 91 18.69 -14.89 6.77
N GLY A 92 18.40 -13.68 6.30
CA GLY A 92 19.31 -12.54 6.27
C GLY A 92 20.35 -12.59 5.15
N TYR A 93 20.34 -13.62 4.31
CA TYR A 93 21.35 -13.83 3.27
C TYR A 93 20.97 -13.24 1.92
N ALA A 94 19.70 -13.29 1.55
CA ALA A 94 19.24 -12.85 0.24
C ALA A 94 18.50 -11.52 0.32
N ASP A 95 18.71 -10.68 -0.71
CA ASP A 95 17.91 -9.50 -0.96
C ASP A 95 16.68 -9.87 -1.78
N VAL A 96 15.49 -9.61 -1.23
CA VAL A 96 14.21 -9.92 -1.85
C VAL A 96 13.32 -8.69 -1.95
N ARG A 97 12.47 -8.66 -2.96
CA ARG A 97 11.47 -7.59 -3.08
C ARG A 97 10.42 -7.71 -1.99
N LEU A 98 10.04 -6.56 -1.41
CA LEU A 98 9.08 -6.52 -0.31
C LEU A 98 7.68 -6.87 -0.81
N ARG A 99 7.22 -8.07 -0.48
CA ARG A 99 5.82 -8.46 -0.59
C ARG A 99 5.17 -8.38 0.79
N LEU A 100 4.17 -7.54 0.92
CA LEU A 100 3.53 -7.31 2.21
C LEU A 100 2.81 -8.57 2.68
N ASN A 101 3.08 -8.98 3.91
CA ASN A 101 2.30 -10.04 4.56
C ASN A 101 0.92 -9.50 5.02
N ARG A 102 0.01 -10.38 5.45
CA ARG A 102 -1.34 -10.00 5.86
C ARG A 102 -1.37 -8.90 6.94
N PRO A 103 -0.62 -8.98 8.05
CA PRO A 103 -0.53 -7.89 9.02
C PRO A 103 -0.05 -6.57 8.43
N GLN A 104 0.95 -6.58 7.58
CA GLN A 104 1.46 -5.38 6.90
C GLN A 104 0.42 -4.76 5.98
N ARG A 105 -0.37 -5.56 5.28
CA ARG A 105 -1.47 -5.10 4.43
C ARG A 105 -2.59 -4.46 5.23
N ILE A 106 -2.90 -4.99 6.43
CA ILE A 106 -3.86 -4.37 7.35
C ILE A 106 -3.39 -2.95 7.72
N ILE A 107 -2.11 -2.82 8.10
CA ILE A 107 -1.52 -1.52 8.45
C ILE A 107 -1.57 -0.58 7.25
N ALA A 108 -1.09 -1.01 6.09
CA ALA A 108 -1.12 -0.22 4.86
C ALA A 108 -2.52 0.26 4.50
N GLY A 109 -3.54 -0.61 4.65
CA GLY A 109 -4.94 -0.25 4.41
C GLY A 109 -5.47 0.81 5.37
N VAL A 110 -5.01 0.82 6.64
CA VAL A 110 -5.37 1.88 7.60
C VAL A 110 -4.73 3.21 7.21
N LEU A 111 -3.43 3.18 6.87
CA LEU A 111 -2.68 4.38 6.46
C LEU A 111 -3.27 5.00 5.20
N GLU A 112 -3.55 4.19 4.18
CA GLU A 112 -4.13 4.64 2.90
C GLU A 112 -5.53 5.22 3.07
N ARG A 113 -6.38 4.65 3.93
CA ARG A 113 -7.71 5.23 4.18
C ARG A 113 -7.62 6.64 4.77
N GLN A 114 -6.73 6.87 5.74
CA GLN A 114 -6.57 8.20 6.33
C GLN A 114 -5.97 9.17 5.32
N ARG A 115 -4.98 8.74 4.56
CA ARG A 115 -4.36 9.57 3.52
C ARG A 115 -5.35 9.97 2.44
N THR A 116 -6.10 9.02 1.89
CA THR A 116 -7.07 9.29 0.80
C THR A 116 -8.28 10.10 1.25
N ALA A 117 -8.62 10.00 2.53
CA ALA A 117 -9.63 10.86 3.15
C ALA A 117 -9.09 12.25 3.54
N SER A 118 -7.85 12.58 3.17
CA SER A 118 -7.17 13.84 3.56
C SER A 118 -7.14 14.08 5.06
N GLN A 119 -7.13 13.01 5.85
CA GLN A 119 -7.05 13.07 7.31
C GLN A 119 -5.61 12.94 7.78
N PRO A 120 -5.23 13.58 8.91
CA PRO A 120 -3.95 13.32 9.54
C PRO A 120 -3.81 11.84 9.88
N ILE A 121 -2.67 11.25 9.48
CA ILE A 121 -2.39 9.84 9.77
C ILE A 121 -2.00 9.71 11.24
N ARG A 122 -2.89 9.15 12.06
CA ARG A 122 -2.69 8.89 13.48
C ARG A 122 -3.09 7.46 13.78
N VAL A 123 -2.12 6.62 14.11
CA VAL A 123 -2.34 5.19 14.32
C VAL A 123 -1.62 4.73 15.57
N ILE A 124 -2.33 4.03 16.45
CA ILE A 124 -1.76 3.27 17.55
C ILE A 124 -1.73 1.80 17.12
N LEU A 125 -0.54 1.24 17.02
CA LEU A 125 -0.33 -0.13 16.56
C LEU A 125 0.03 -1.04 17.75
N LEU A 126 -0.94 -1.84 18.20
CA LEU A 126 -0.70 -2.93 19.14
C LEU A 126 -0.41 -4.21 18.35
N LYS A 127 0.80 -4.72 18.41
CA LYS A 127 1.24 -5.88 17.64
C LYS A 127 2.17 -6.79 18.43
N ALA A 128 2.19 -8.07 18.05
CA ALA A 128 3.24 -8.97 18.49
C ALA A 128 4.60 -8.62 17.84
N ARG A 129 5.68 -9.13 18.40
CA ARG A 129 7.04 -8.99 17.84
C ARG A 129 7.10 -9.64 16.44
N GLN A 130 8.00 -9.16 15.62
CA GLN A 130 8.40 -9.74 14.31
C GLN A 130 7.28 -9.82 13.22
N LEU A 131 6.19 -9.07 13.35
CA LEU A 131 5.16 -8.99 12.30
C LEU A 131 5.53 -8.04 11.13
N GLY A 132 6.71 -7.43 11.17
CA GLY A 132 7.18 -6.52 10.13
C GLY A 132 6.45 -5.16 10.12
N GLY A 133 5.79 -4.78 11.21
CA GLY A 133 5.06 -3.51 11.31
C GLY A 133 5.96 -2.29 11.13
N SER A 134 7.13 -2.27 11.74
CA SER A 134 8.10 -1.17 11.56
C SER A 134 8.57 -1.08 10.10
N THR A 135 8.82 -2.20 9.45
CA THR A 135 9.23 -2.24 8.03
C THR A 135 8.19 -1.62 7.12
N VAL A 136 6.90 -1.95 7.29
CA VAL A 136 5.85 -1.37 6.43
C VAL A 136 5.64 0.11 6.71
N VAL A 137 5.75 0.56 7.96
CA VAL A 137 5.65 1.99 8.30
C VAL A 137 6.81 2.77 7.69
N GLN A 138 8.04 2.28 7.82
CA GLN A 138 9.22 2.90 7.20
C GLN A 138 9.09 2.96 5.67
N ALA A 139 8.68 1.85 5.04
CA ALA A 139 8.44 1.82 3.60
C ALA A 139 7.36 2.82 3.18
N TYR A 140 6.27 2.93 3.97
CA TYR A 140 5.20 3.87 3.68
C TYR A 140 5.64 5.33 3.82
N MET A 141 6.43 5.66 4.84
CA MET A 141 7.03 6.99 5.00
C MET A 141 7.95 7.33 3.83
N ALA A 142 8.82 6.40 3.42
CA ALA A 142 9.69 6.57 2.26
C ALA A 142 8.90 6.76 0.97
N TRP A 143 7.82 6.00 0.77
CA TRP A 143 6.93 6.15 -0.38
C TRP A 143 6.28 7.54 -0.45
N LEU A 144 5.79 8.04 0.66
CA LEU A 144 5.24 9.40 0.74
C LEU A 144 6.28 10.47 0.43
N GLN A 145 7.47 10.35 0.98
CA GLN A 145 8.57 11.30 0.77
C GLN A 145 9.05 11.32 -0.68
N LEU A 146 9.21 10.14 -1.28
CA LEU A 146 9.79 10.02 -2.61
C LEU A 146 8.80 10.37 -3.74
N LEU A 147 7.50 10.13 -3.53
CA LEU A 147 6.52 10.20 -4.62
C LEU A 147 5.36 11.19 -4.39
N HIS A 148 5.16 11.67 -3.17
CA HIS A 148 4.00 12.51 -2.86
C HIS A 148 4.33 13.87 -2.24
N ARG A 149 5.51 14.02 -1.66
CA ARG A 149 5.86 15.23 -0.89
C ARG A 149 7.31 15.63 -1.15
N ASP A 150 7.49 16.79 -1.72
CA ASP A 150 8.82 17.39 -1.85
C ASP A 150 9.28 17.95 -0.51
N ASN A 151 10.58 17.84 -0.23
CA ASN A 151 11.24 18.39 0.95
C ASN A 151 10.63 17.95 2.30
N TRP A 152 10.09 16.75 2.38
CA TRP A 152 9.54 16.21 3.60
C TRP A 152 10.57 15.40 4.38
N HIS A 153 10.70 15.69 5.68
CA HIS A 153 11.60 14.99 6.59
C HIS A 153 10.78 14.06 7.50
N SER A 154 11.31 12.87 7.79
CA SER A 154 10.71 11.92 8.70
C SER A 154 11.70 11.58 9.81
N LEU A 155 11.21 11.48 11.04
CA LEU A 155 11.99 11.03 12.19
C LEU A 155 11.33 9.77 12.76
N ILE A 156 12.13 8.73 12.97
CA ILE A 156 11.74 7.50 13.64
C ILE A 156 12.48 7.44 14.96
N CYS A 157 11.72 7.52 16.05
CA CYS A 157 12.24 7.34 17.39
C CYS A 157 11.93 5.91 17.87
N ALA A 158 12.93 5.19 18.36
CA ALA A 158 12.81 3.83 18.90
C ALA A 158 13.18 3.81 20.39
#